data_3f9e6afc65b3181e5add94e8c3741e36
#
_entry.id   3f9e6afc65b3181e5add94e8c3741e36
#
_cell.length_a   1.000
_cell.length_b   1.000
_cell.length_c   1.000
_cell.angle_alpha   90.00
_cell.angle_beta   90.00
_cell.angle_gamma   90.00
#
_symmetry.space_group_name_H-M   'P 1'
#
loop_
_entity.id
_entity.type
_entity.pdbx_description
1 polymer ?
#
loop_
_entity_poly.entity_id
_entity_poly.type
_entity_poly.pdbx_seq_one_letter_code
_entity_poly.pdbx_strand_id
1 'polypeptide(L)' 'MLKNVIIFLDKRMFLFIIKTMINGGLMTIEDLADYLKVTRRTIYEWLKHNKIPAVKLVGQWRFRKDTIDAWLEDKAVHS' A
#
# COMPACT_ATOMS: atom_id res chain seq x y z
N MET A 1 -26.95 -7.69 -13.63
CA MET A 1 -26.39 -8.19 -12.39
C MET A 1 -25.22 -7.37 -11.91
N LEU A 2 -24.24 -7.20 -12.76
CA LEU A 2 -23.10 -6.39 -12.40
C LEU A 2 -23.49 -4.94 -12.14
N LYS A 3 -24.52 -4.48 -12.81
CA LYS A 3 -25.01 -3.13 -12.60
C LYS A 3 -25.48 -2.92 -11.18
N ASN A 4 -26.12 -3.94 -10.61
CA ASN A 4 -26.63 -3.82 -9.25
C ASN A 4 -25.52 -3.73 -8.23
N VAL A 5 -24.44 -4.41 -8.50
CA VAL A 5 -23.28 -4.35 -7.60
C VAL A 5 -22.71 -2.96 -7.58
N ILE A 6 -22.62 -2.32 -8.74
CA ILE A 6 -22.07 -0.98 -8.83
C ILE A 6 -22.95 0.03 -8.10
N ILE A 7 -24.27 -0.16 -8.17
CA ILE A 7 -25.21 0.76 -7.55
C ILE A 7 -25.04 0.79 -6.04
N PHE A 8 -24.64 -0.31 -5.45
CA PHE A 8 -24.50 -0.40 -4.00
C PHE A 8 -23.21 0.15 -3.47
N LEU A 9 -22.28 0.51 -4.35
CA LEU A 9 -21.04 1.12 -3.91
C LEU A 9 -21.29 2.55 -3.54
N ASP A 10 -20.91 2.95 -2.33
CA ASP A 10 -21.03 4.34 -1.96
C ASP A 10 -19.82 5.11 -2.50
N LYS A 11 -19.86 6.43 -2.29
CA LYS A 11 -18.80 7.28 -2.82
C LYS A 11 -17.42 6.93 -2.28
N ARG A 12 -17.37 6.48 -1.06
CA ARG A 12 -16.09 6.14 -0.45
C ARG A 12 -15.45 4.95 -1.15
N MET A 13 -16.24 3.91 -1.37
CA MET A 13 -15.73 2.72 -2.03
C MET A 13 -15.38 3.02 -3.48
N PHE A 14 -16.19 3.86 -4.11
CA PHE A 14 -15.93 4.24 -5.49
C PHE A 14 -14.60 4.98 -5.59
N LEU A 15 -14.35 5.92 -4.69
CA LEU A 15 -13.10 6.67 -4.69
C LEU A 15 -11.91 5.76 -4.37
N PHE A 16 -12.11 4.81 -3.48
CA PHE A 16 -11.06 3.86 -3.13
C PHE A 16 -10.69 3.01 -4.35
N ILE A 17 -11.69 2.52 -5.05
CA ILE A 17 -11.47 1.69 -6.23
C ILE A 17 -10.77 2.48 -7.34
N ILE A 18 -11.23 3.70 -7.58
CA ILE A 18 -10.63 4.55 -8.60
C ILE A 18 -9.19 4.87 -8.25
N LYS A 19 -8.95 5.20 -7.00
CA LYS A 19 -7.60 5.51 -6.54
C LYS A 19 -6.68 4.32 -6.74
N THR A 20 -7.15 3.12 -6.42
CA THR A 20 -6.38 1.91 -6.59
C THR A 20 -6.09 1.64 -8.07
N MET A 21 -7.08 1.85 -8.92
CA MET A 21 -6.91 1.64 -10.34
C MET A 21 -5.93 2.62 -10.95
N ILE A 22 -6.02 3.88 -10.54
CA ILE A 22 -5.15 4.92 -11.07
C ILE A 22 -3.72 4.74 -10.60
N ASN A 23 -3.55 4.42 -9.34
CA ASN A 23 -2.23 4.31 -8.73
C ASN A 23 -1.65 2.90 -8.77
N GLY A 24 -2.41 1.94 -9.30
CA GLY A 24 -1.93 0.56 -9.35
C GLY A 24 -1.69 -0.05 -8.00
N GLY A 25 -2.41 0.42 -6.98
CA GLY A 25 -2.23 -0.07 -5.63
C GLY A 25 -1.00 0.47 -4.93
N LEU A 26 -0.46 1.57 -5.44
CA LEU A 26 0.73 2.17 -4.83
C LEU A 26 0.36 2.95 -3.58
N MET A 27 1.23 2.85 -2.59
CA MET A 27 1.07 3.55 -1.33
C MET A 27 2.22 4.53 -1.12
N THR A 28 1.91 5.64 -0.47
CA THR A 28 2.93 6.57 -0.02
C THR A 28 3.52 6.07 1.30
N ILE A 29 4.54 6.76 1.78
CA ILE A 29 5.11 6.43 3.10
C ILE A 29 4.04 6.57 4.18
N GLU A 30 3.22 7.61 4.09
CA GLU A 30 2.16 7.82 5.07
C GLU A 30 1.11 6.74 5.02
N ASP A 31 0.73 6.33 3.80
CA ASP A 31 -0.22 5.24 3.63
C ASP A 31 0.32 3.95 4.23
N LEU A 32 1.59 3.68 3.98
CA LEU A 32 2.22 2.46 4.47
C LEU A 32 2.35 2.48 5.99
N ALA A 33 2.74 3.62 6.55
CA ALA A 33 2.85 3.75 7.99
C ALA A 33 1.51 3.46 8.65
N ASP A 34 0.44 3.97 8.08
CA ASP A 34 -0.90 3.75 8.61
C ASP A 34 -1.32 2.28 8.42
N TYR A 35 -0.99 1.71 7.27
CA TYR A 35 -1.34 0.32 6.96
C TYR A 35 -0.65 -0.65 7.93
N LEU A 36 0.62 -0.40 8.22
CA LEU A 36 1.40 -1.28 9.08
C LEU A 36 1.34 -0.87 10.55
N LYS A 37 0.69 0.26 10.85
CA LYS A 37 0.59 0.76 12.21
C LYS A 37 1.96 1.04 12.83
N VAL A 38 2.82 1.64 12.05
CA VAL A 38 4.15 2.05 12.52
C VAL A 38 4.34 3.53 12.19
N THR A 39 5.40 4.12 12.73
CA THR A 39 5.69 5.52 12.43
C THR A 39 6.41 5.62 11.09
N ARG A 40 6.35 6.82 10.50
CA ARG A 40 7.09 7.07 9.26
C ARG A 40 8.59 6.89 9.48
N ARG A 41 9.06 7.26 10.67
CA ARG A 41 10.46 7.10 11.01
C ARG A 41 10.89 5.64 10.87
N THR A 42 10.06 4.72 11.33
CA THR A 42 10.36 3.29 11.22
C THR A 42 10.53 2.89 9.76
N ILE A 43 9.65 3.41 8.89
CA ILE A 43 9.74 3.08 7.47
C ILE A 43 11.01 3.65 6.86
N TYR A 44 11.38 4.87 7.21
CA TYR A 44 12.62 5.46 6.72
C TYR A 44 13.83 4.64 7.17
N GLU A 45 13.79 4.12 8.39
CA GLU A 45 14.87 3.26 8.87
C GLU A 45 14.96 1.98 8.04
N TRP A 46 13.81 1.39 7.75
CA TRP A 46 13.79 0.18 6.92
C TRP A 46 14.31 0.46 5.52
N LEU A 47 13.95 1.60 4.95
CA LEU A 47 14.45 1.98 3.63
C LEU A 47 15.96 2.17 3.65
N LYS A 48 16.45 2.80 4.70
CA LYS A 48 17.88 3.05 4.84
C LYS A 48 18.69 1.75 4.86
N HIS A 49 18.12 0.70 5.43
CA HIS A 49 18.79 -0.58 5.54
C HIS A 49 18.32 -1.59 4.50
N ASN A 50 17.57 -1.16 3.52
CA ASN A 50 17.04 -2.02 2.45
C ASN A 50 16.27 -3.20 3.00
N LYS A 51 15.49 -2.98 4.04
CA LYS A 51 14.72 -4.04 4.69
C LYS A 51 13.30 -4.16 4.17
N ILE A 52 12.86 -3.25 3.32
CA ILE A 52 11.49 -3.24 2.85
C ILE A 52 11.50 -2.99 1.34
N PRO A 53 10.67 -3.72 0.57
CA PRO A 53 10.60 -3.50 -0.86
C PRO A 53 9.92 -2.17 -1.17
N ALA A 54 10.56 -1.37 -2.00
CA ALA A 54 10.07 -0.05 -2.34
C ALA A 54 10.48 0.33 -3.74
N VAL A 55 9.74 1.27 -4.33
CA VAL A 55 10.04 1.80 -5.65
C VAL A 55 10.22 3.30 -5.51
N LYS A 56 11.21 3.86 -6.18
CA LYS A 56 11.40 5.30 -6.16
C LYS A 56 10.93 5.88 -7.48
N LEU A 57 9.87 6.65 -7.43
CA LEU A 57 9.28 7.27 -8.60
C LEU A 57 9.39 8.79 -8.49
N VAL A 58 10.07 9.40 -9.46
CA VAL A 58 10.22 10.85 -9.50
C VAL A 58 10.70 11.40 -8.15
N GLY A 59 11.69 10.74 -7.57
CA GLY A 59 12.27 11.19 -6.30
C GLY A 59 11.44 10.89 -5.07
N GLN A 60 10.34 10.18 -5.20
CA GLN A 60 9.48 9.87 -4.07
C GLN A 60 9.33 8.37 -3.92
N TRP A 61 9.31 7.91 -2.68
CA TRP A 61 9.14 6.50 -2.39
C TRP A 61 7.68 6.08 -2.55
N ARG A 62 7.50 4.91 -3.15
CA ARG A 62 6.18 4.31 -3.30
C ARG A 62 6.30 2.84 -2.99
N PHE A 63 5.19 2.26 -2.52
CA PHE A 63 5.15 0.86 -2.11
C PHE A 63 3.96 0.19 -2.76
N ARG A 64 4.16 -0.98 -3.32
CA ARG A 64 3.07 -1.74 -3.91
C ARG A 64 2.42 -2.58 -2.82
N LYS A 65 1.12 -2.47 -2.70
CA LYS A 65 0.41 -3.16 -1.63
C LYS A 65 0.60 -4.66 -1.70
N ASP A 66 0.49 -5.24 -2.88
CA ASP A 66 0.64 -6.68 -3.03
C ASP A 66 2.05 -7.13 -2.68
N THR A 67 3.05 -6.33 -3.03
CA THR A 67 4.44 -6.63 -2.67
C THR A 67 4.63 -6.55 -1.16
N ILE A 68 4.05 -5.55 -0.53
CA ILE A 68 4.14 -5.39 0.91
C ILE A 68 3.44 -6.56 1.62
N ASP A 69 2.28 -6.96 1.12
CA ASP A 69 1.56 -8.08 1.73
C ASP A 69 2.38 -9.37 1.67
N ALA A 70 3.04 -9.62 0.54
CA ALA A 70 3.90 -10.80 0.41
C ALA A 70 5.10 -10.71 1.35
N TRP A 71 5.66 -9.51 1.48
CA TRP A 71 6.77 -9.28 2.39
C TRP A 71 6.37 -9.53 3.84
N LEU A 72 5.16 -9.12 4.21
CA LEU A 72 4.65 -9.36 5.55
C LEU A 72 4.46 -10.84 5.81
N GLU A 73 3.92 -11.57 4.85
CA GLU A 73 3.73 -13.00 5.02
C GLU A 73 5.05 -13.72 5.20
N ASP A 74 6.06 -13.31 4.45
CA ASP A 74 7.39 -13.88 4.59
C ASP A 74 7.94 -13.63 5.99
N LYS A 75 7.75 -12.43 6.52
CA LYS A 75 8.18 -12.11 7.87
C LYS A 75 7.43 -12.94 8.91
N ALA A 76 6.14 -13.14 8.71
CA ALA A 76 5.34 -13.91 9.64
C ALA A 76 5.80 -15.36 9.70
N VAL A 77 6.15 -15.93 8.55
CA VAL A 77 6.61 -17.32 8.49
C VAL A 77 7.94 -17.47 9.21
N HIS A 78 8.79 -16.48 9.13
CA HIS A 78 10.13 -16.54 9.71
C HIS A 78 10.18 -16.02 11.14
N SER A 79 9.08 -15.54 11.66
CA SER A 79 9.01 -15.10 13.05
C SER A 79 8.67 -16.27 13.98
#